data_b3604df83c81f13b77023b6cf48bfff9
#
_entry.id   b3604df83c81f13b77023b6cf48bfff9
#
_cell.length_a   1.000
_cell.length_b   1.000
_cell.length_c   1.000
_cell.angle_alpha   90.00
_cell.angle_beta   90.00
_cell.angle_gamma   90.00
#
_symmetry.space_group_name_H-M   'P 1'
#
loop_
_entity.id
_entity.type
_entity.pdbx_description
1 polymer ?
#
loop_
_entity_poly.entity_id
_entity_poly.type
_entity_poly.pdbx_seq_one_letter_code
_entity_poly.pdbx_strand_id
1 'polypeptide(L)'
;PLSEFLGISSIAGVLWFGGIMVLNENSLDASAFIVYLGLAYNILTPAKSLSRATYKVKKAEAAAERIFHIIDNKTVVIEDPDAININSFTDKIEIKNMSFSYDDENVLNNFNLSIPKGKNIALVGQSGSGKSTIANLICRFYDVDSGSINIDGKNIKKLKKESLRELIGLV
;
A
#
# COMPACT_ATOMS: atom_id res chain seq x y z
N PRO A 1 -27.60 5.28 14.74
CA PRO A 1 -28.72 5.96 15.45
C PRO A 1 -29.84 6.37 14.50
N LEU A 2 -29.52 7.00 13.34
CA LEU A 2 -30.54 7.56 12.43
C LEU A 2 -31.41 6.47 11.79
N SER A 3 -30.87 5.34 11.40
CA SER A 3 -31.62 4.20 10.85
C SER A 3 -32.52 3.51 11.88
N GLU A 4 -32.10 3.51 13.14
CA GLU A 4 -32.93 2.98 14.23
C GLU A 4 -34.09 3.92 14.54
N PHE A 5 -33.84 5.22 14.59
CA PHE A 5 -34.88 6.24 14.77
C PHE A 5 -35.89 6.18 13.64
N LEU A 6 -35.48 6.13 12.38
CA LEU A 6 -36.37 5.99 11.23
C LEU A 6 -37.18 4.69 11.26
N GLY A 7 -36.55 3.57 11.65
CA GLY A 7 -37.24 2.29 11.78
C GLY A 7 -38.33 2.30 12.85
N ILE A 8 -38.04 2.85 14.03
CA ILE A 8 -39.00 2.96 15.14
C ILE A 8 -40.14 3.94 14.75
N SER A 9 -39.80 5.08 14.15
CA SER A 9 -40.78 6.06 13.69
C SER A 9 -41.73 5.48 12.63
N SER A 10 -41.20 4.67 11.70
CA SER A 10 -42.02 3.98 10.69
C SER A 10 -43.00 2.98 11.33
N ILE A 11 -42.54 2.19 12.30
CA ILE A 11 -43.42 1.25 13.02
C ILE A 11 -44.48 2.00 13.82
N ALA A 12 -44.11 3.08 14.50
CA ALA A 12 -45.05 3.91 15.23
C ALA A 12 -46.11 4.50 14.32
N GLY A 13 -45.77 4.97 13.14
CA GLY A 13 -46.68 5.45 12.11
C GLY A 13 -47.65 4.36 11.63
N VAL A 14 -47.12 3.16 11.35
CA VAL A 14 -48.00 2.02 10.94
C VAL A 14 -48.95 1.61 12.05
N LEU A 15 -48.49 1.58 13.31
CA LEU A 15 -49.34 1.29 14.47
C LEU A 15 -50.44 2.33 14.63
N TRP A 16 -50.13 3.60 14.48
CA TRP A 16 -51.10 4.69 14.61
C TRP A 16 -52.18 4.62 13.52
N PHE A 17 -51.76 4.61 12.25
CA PHE A 17 -52.72 4.57 11.12
C PHE A 17 -53.48 3.24 11.03
N GLY A 18 -52.77 2.12 11.15
CA GLY A 18 -53.40 0.79 11.09
C GLY A 18 -54.34 0.55 12.27
N GLY A 19 -53.99 1.05 13.47
CA GLY A 19 -54.90 0.99 14.63
C GLY A 19 -56.19 1.76 14.40
N ILE A 20 -56.14 2.94 13.80
CA ILE A 20 -57.35 3.72 13.45
C ILE A 20 -58.23 2.93 12.45
N MET A 21 -57.63 2.32 11.42
CA MET A 21 -58.37 1.55 10.41
C MET A 21 -59.04 0.31 11.00
N VAL A 22 -58.42 -0.35 11.96
CA VAL A 22 -59.00 -1.51 12.65
C VAL A 22 -60.11 -1.10 13.61
N LEU A 23 -59.95 -0.01 14.38
CA LEU A 23 -60.86 0.37 15.47
C LEU A 23 -62.03 1.21 15.01
N ASN A 24 -61.84 2.13 14.06
CA ASN A 24 -62.88 3.11 13.68
C ASN A 24 -63.60 2.78 12.36
N GLU A 25 -62.88 2.17 11.41
CA GLU A 25 -63.41 2.01 10.06
C GLU A 25 -63.82 0.57 9.72
N ASN A 26 -63.50 -0.42 10.57
CA ASN A 26 -63.65 -1.85 10.29
C ASN A 26 -63.20 -2.26 8.88
N SER A 27 -62.28 -1.47 8.30
CA SER A 27 -61.75 -1.66 6.96
C SER A 27 -60.58 -2.66 6.91
N LEU A 28 -60.02 -2.97 8.08
CA LEU A 28 -58.89 -3.92 8.22
C LEU A 28 -59.18 -4.92 9.33
N ASP A 29 -59.06 -6.21 9.03
CA ASP A 29 -59.19 -7.26 10.03
C ASP A 29 -58.06 -7.20 11.06
N ALA A 30 -58.42 -7.25 12.34
CA ALA A 30 -57.47 -7.14 13.45
C ALA A 30 -56.40 -8.25 13.43
N SER A 31 -56.79 -9.48 13.04
CA SER A 31 -55.85 -10.60 12.96
C SER A 31 -54.85 -10.42 11.83
N ALA A 32 -55.30 -9.93 10.68
CA ALA A 32 -54.41 -9.61 9.54
C ALA A 32 -53.43 -8.49 9.89
N PHE A 33 -53.87 -7.47 10.64
CA PHE A 33 -53.00 -6.38 11.08
C PHE A 33 -51.90 -6.84 12.03
N ILE A 34 -52.20 -7.73 12.98
CA ILE A 34 -51.19 -8.30 13.90
C ILE A 34 -50.15 -9.12 13.12
N VAL A 35 -50.60 -9.95 12.16
CA VAL A 35 -49.69 -10.70 11.30
C VAL A 35 -48.78 -9.77 10.48
N TYR A 36 -49.37 -8.71 9.91
CA TYR A 36 -48.62 -7.71 9.16
C TYR A 36 -47.53 -7.03 10.01
N LEU A 37 -47.83 -6.63 11.26
CA LEU A 37 -46.87 -6.06 12.18
C LEU A 37 -45.73 -7.04 12.51
N GLY A 38 -46.06 -8.31 12.72
CA GLY A 38 -45.07 -9.35 12.93
C GLY A 38 -44.12 -9.52 11.74
N LEU A 39 -44.67 -9.54 10.53
CA LEU A 39 -43.87 -9.61 9.31
C LEU A 39 -43.00 -8.35 9.12
N ALA A 40 -43.56 -7.16 9.32
CA ALA A 40 -42.85 -5.89 9.22
C ALA A 40 -41.65 -5.81 10.21
N TYR A 41 -41.91 -6.25 11.45
CA TYR A 41 -40.82 -6.33 12.45
C TYR A 41 -39.69 -7.29 12.04
N ASN A 42 -40.04 -8.45 11.50
CA ASN A 42 -39.05 -9.44 11.05
C ASN A 42 -38.22 -8.96 9.85
N ILE A 43 -38.73 -8.05 9.01
CA ILE A 43 -37.96 -7.46 7.88
C ILE A 43 -36.88 -6.48 8.37
N LEU A 44 -37.06 -5.82 9.51
CA LEU A 44 -36.09 -4.84 10.02
C LEU A 44 -34.73 -5.45 10.33
N THR A 45 -34.70 -6.68 10.82
CA THR A 45 -33.42 -7.37 11.15
C THR A 45 -32.54 -7.64 9.92
N PRO A 46 -33.08 -8.26 8.84
CA PRO A 46 -32.29 -8.45 7.61
C PRO A 46 -31.96 -7.13 6.92
N ALA A 47 -32.81 -6.10 6.99
CA ALA A 47 -32.49 -4.77 6.44
C ALA A 47 -31.29 -4.12 7.14
N LYS A 48 -31.21 -4.21 8.48
CA LYS A 48 -30.04 -3.76 9.26
C LYS A 48 -28.79 -4.57 8.90
N SER A 49 -28.92 -5.87 8.70
CA SER A 49 -27.81 -6.75 8.32
C SER A 49 -27.25 -6.40 6.94
N LEU A 50 -28.10 -6.07 5.99
CA LEU A 50 -27.72 -5.66 4.65
C LEU A 50 -26.93 -4.34 4.67
N SER A 51 -27.39 -3.34 5.43
CA SER A 51 -26.67 -2.07 5.61
C SER A 51 -25.27 -2.28 6.22
N ARG A 52 -25.15 -3.17 7.21
CA ARG A 52 -23.87 -3.51 7.82
C ARG A 52 -22.94 -4.26 6.85
N ALA A 53 -23.50 -5.15 6.01
CA ALA A 53 -22.75 -5.87 4.99
C ALA A 53 -22.15 -4.89 3.97
N THR A 54 -22.92 -3.92 3.49
CA THR A 54 -22.45 -2.90 2.56
C THR A 54 -21.29 -2.09 3.15
N TYR A 55 -21.36 -1.72 4.42
CA TYR A 55 -20.27 -1.02 5.10
C TYR A 55 -19.00 -1.88 5.19
N LYS A 56 -19.15 -3.19 5.52
CA LYS A 56 -18.04 -4.13 5.59
C LYS A 56 -17.36 -4.32 4.24
N VAL A 57 -18.16 -4.41 3.15
CA VAL A 57 -17.62 -4.52 1.79
C VAL A 57 -16.79 -3.29 1.42
N LYS A 58 -17.29 -2.07 1.65
CA LYS A 58 -16.53 -0.84 1.39
C LYS A 58 -15.23 -0.76 2.18
N LYS A 59 -15.24 -1.21 3.44
CA LYS A 59 -14.02 -1.27 4.26
C LYS A 59 -13.01 -2.30 3.73
N ALA A 60 -13.49 -3.45 3.25
CA ALA A 60 -12.65 -4.48 2.65
C ALA A 60 -12.07 -4.01 1.30
N GLU A 61 -12.84 -3.30 0.49
CA GLU A 61 -12.40 -2.68 -0.77
C GLU A 61 -11.23 -1.71 -0.54
N ALA A 62 -11.35 -0.78 0.42
CA ALA A 62 -10.28 0.14 0.76
C ALA A 62 -9.00 -0.56 1.29
N ALA A 63 -9.15 -1.70 1.97
CA ALA A 63 -8.01 -2.50 2.41
C ALA A 63 -7.37 -3.26 1.24
N ALA A 64 -8.18 -3.82 0.35
CA ALA A 64 -7.72 -4.50 -0.87
C ALA A 64 -6.95 -3.54 -1.79
N GLU A 65 -7.46 -2.32 -1.99
CA GLU A 65 -6.80 -1.30 -2.81
C GLU A 65 -5.37 -1.00 -2.31
N ARG A 66 -5.18 -0.89 -0.99
CA ARG A 66 -3.84 -0.70 -0.41
C ARG A 66 -2.91 -1.90 -0.67
N ILE A 67 -3.44 -3.12 -0.61
CA ILE A 67 -2.67 -4.34 -0.87
C ILE A 67 -2.29 -4.39 -2.35
N PHE A 68 -3.24 -4.14 -3.26
CA PHE A 68 -2.96 -4.10 -4.69
C PHE A 68 -1.98 -3.01 -5.06
N HIS A 69 -2.04 -1.83 -4.43
CA HIS A 69 -1.06 -0.78 -4.64
C HIS A 69 0.38 -1.24 -4.34
N ILE A 70 0.56 -2.11 -3.33
CA ILE A 70 1.88 -2.67 -3.01
C ILE A 70 2.26 -3.78 -4.01
N ILE A 71 1.33 -4.66 -4.38
CA ILE A 71 1.58 -5.79 -5.30
C ILE A 71 1.84 -5.29 -6.72
N ASP A 72 1.06 -4.32 -7.17
CA ASP A 72 1.13 -3.77 -8.54
C ASP A 72 2.24 -2.71 -8.68
N ASN A 73 2.90 -2.35 -7.58
CA ASN A 73 4.00 -1.39 -7.62
C ASN A 73 5.15 -1.97 -8.43
N LYS A 74 5.41 -1.38 -9.59
CA LYS A 74 6.47 -1.80 -10.49
C LYS A 74 7.81 -1.67 -9.77
N THR A 75 8.61 -2.73 -9.80
CA THR A 75 9.96 -2.70 -9.29
C THR A 75 10.73 -1.57 -10.00
N VAL A 76 11.18 -0.58 -9.26
CA VAL A 76 11.91 0.61 -9.78
C VAL A 76 13.18 0.20 -10.55
N VAL A 77 13.78 -0.94 -10.17
CA VAL A 77 15.00 -1.45 -10.79
C VAL A 77 14.69 -2.73 -11.58
N ILE A 78 14.75 -2.62 -12.90
CA ILE A 78 14.61 -3.77 -13.81
C ILE A 78 15.96 -4.46 -13.96
N GLU A 79 16.00 -5.78 -13.79
CA GLU A 79 17.21 -6.56 -14.02
C GLU A 79 17.45 -6.72 -15.54
N ASP A 80 18.74 -6.54 -15.94
CA ASP A 80 19.14 -6.79 -17.32
C ASP A 80 18.95 -8.29 -17.65
N PRO A 81 18.31 -8.67 -18.77
CA PRO A 81 18.18 -10.07 -19.16
C PRO A 81 19.54 -10.79 -19.28
N ASP A 82 20.60 -10.06 -19.61
CA ASP A 82 21.96 -10.57 -19.77
C ASP A 82 22.81 -10.37 -18.49
N ALA A 83 22.17 -10.10 -17.35
CA ALA A 83 22.86 -9.89 -16.07
C ALA A 83 23.67 -11.11 -15.65
N ILE A 84 24.93 -10.89 -15.27
CA ILE A 84 25.86 -11.92 -14.84
C ILE A 84 25.95 -12.01 -13.31
N ASN A 85 26.31 -13.19 -12.81
CA ASN A 85 26.59 -13.38 -11.39
C ASN A 85 27.95 -12.75 -11.01
N ILE A 86 28.01 -12.25 -9.78
CA ILE A 86 29.24 -11.89 -9.09
C ILE A 86 29.38 -12.76 -7.84
N ASN A 87 30.47 -13.53 -7.74
CA ASN A 87 30.63 -14.50 -6.66
C ASN A 87 31.59 -14.03 -5.56
N SER A 88 32.35 -12.96 -5.81
CA SER A 88 33.35 -12.44 -4.86
C SER A 88 33.68 -11.00 -5.15
N PHE A 89 34.06 -10.28 -4.10
CA PHE A 89 34.62 -8.93 -4.18
C PHE A 89 36.17 -9.02 -4.01
N THR A 90 36.94 -8.56 -4.99
CA THR A 90 38.40 -8.79 -5.05
C THR A 90 39.24 -7.54 -5.05
N ASP A 91 38.78 -6.43 -5.67
CA ASP A 91 39.58 -5.23 -5.87
C ASP A 91 38.96 -3.99 -5.22
N LYS A 92 37.95 -3.40 -5.84
CA LYS A 92 37.39 -2.13 -5.39
C LYS A 92 35.93 -1.93 -5.81
N ILE A 93 35.20 -1.06 -5.07
CA ILE A 93 34.01 -0.40 -5.53
C ILE A 93 34.40 0.97 -6.08
N GLU A 94 33.95 1.30 -7.28
CA GLU A 94 34.25 2.56 -7.94
C GLU A 94 32.97 3.26 -8.44
N ILE A 95 32.75 4.48 -7.97
CA ILE A 95 31.67 5.36 -8.37
C ILE A 95 32.24 6.46 -9.24
N LYS A 96 31.69 6.62 -10.47
CA LYS A 96 32.15 7.61 -11.44
C LYS A 96 31.03 8.52 -11.89
N ASN A 97 31.22 9.83 -11.69
CA ASN A 97 30.35 10.91 -12.16
C ASN A 97 28.87 10.64 -11.88
N MET A 98 28.60 10.05 -10.72
CA MET A 98 27.26 9.60 -10.34
C MET A 98 26.36 10.78 -9.96
N SER A 99 25.21 10.87 -10.62
CA SER A 99 24.13 11.76 -10.20
C SER A 99 22.88 10.96 -9.95
N PHE A 100 22.10 11.40 -8.98
CA PHE A 100 20.87 10.72 -8.58
C PHE A 100 19.85 11.68 -7.94
N SER A 101 18.61 11.51 -8.33
CA SER A 101 17.45 12.24 -7.80
C SER A 101 16.40 11.26 -7.26
N TYR A 102 15.72 11.61 -6.17
CA TYR A 102 14.45 10.99 -5.81
C TYR A 102 13.35 11.84 -6.44
N ASP A 103 12.57 11.24 -7.34
CA ASP A 103 11.59 11.97 -8.17
C ASP A 103 12.27 13.18 -8.83
N ASP A 104 11.89 14.41 -8.47
CA ASP A 104 12.45 15.65 -9.02
C ASP A 104 13.51 16.31 -8.10
N GLU A 105 13.81 15.72 -6.93
CA GLU A 105 14.77 16.27 -5.98
C GLU A 105 16.18 15.71 -6.21
N ASN A 106 17.09 16.56 -6.67
CA ASN A 106 18.49 16.17 -6.90
C ASN A 106 19.25 16.01 -5.57
N VAL A 107 19.69 14.79 -5.28
CA VAL A 107 20.38 14.44 -4.03
C VAL A 107 21.90 14.32 -4.22
N LEU A 108 22.34 13.79 -5.35
CA LEU A 108 23.74 13.60 -5.66
C LEU A 108 24.04 14.15 -7.04
N ASN A 109 25.13 14.91 -7.17
CA ASN A 109 25.55 15.53 -8.43
C ASN A 109 27.05 15.28 -8.65
N ASN A 110 27.36 14.57 -9.74
CA ASN A 110 28.73 14.29 -10.19
C ASN A 110 29.63 13.70 -9.08
N PHE A 111 29.06 12.80 -8.27
CA PHE A 111 29.75 12.20 -7.13
C PHE A 111 30.74 11.13 -7.59
N ASN A 112 31.96 11.18 -7.04
CA ASN A 112 33.04 10.24 -7.33
C ASN A 112 33.60 9.66 -6.05
N LEU A 113 33.79 8.34 -6.00
CA LEU A 113 34.36 7.63 -4.84
C LEU A 113 35.02 6.34 -5.27
N SER A 114 36.14 6.01 -4.66
CA SER A 114 36.81 4.71 -4.84
C SER A 114 37.06 4.07 -3.48
N ILE A 115 36.57 2.84 -3.30
CA ILE A 115 36.67 2.07 -2.06
C ILE A 115 37.47 0.80 -2.36
N PRO A 116 38.80 0.77 -2.11
CA PRO A 116 39.59 -0.44 -2.25
C PRO A 116 39.19 -1.51 -1.23
N LYS A 117 39.32 -2.78 -1.60
CA LYS A 117 39.08 -3.90 -0.69
C LYS A 117 39.85 -3.77 0.61
N GLY A 118 39.16 -4.07 1.72
CA GLY A 118 39.75 -4.01 3.07
C GLY A 118 39.95 -2.60 3.64
N LYS A 119 39.45 -1.57 2.98
CA LYS A 119 39.46 -0.20 3.49
C LYS A 119 38.14 0.19 4.10
N ASN A 120 38.18 0.94 5.21
CA ASN A 120 37.03 1.58 5.82
C ASN A 120 36.94 3.02 5.34
N ILE A 121 35.75 3.44 4.92
CA ILE A 121 35.50 4.82 4.48
C ILE A 121 34.33 5.37 5.31
N ALA A 122 34.52 6.57 5.87
CA ALA A 122 33.50 7.32 6.55
C ALA A 122 32.93 8.40 5.62
N LEU A 123 31.61 8.36 5.38
CA LEU A 123 30.90 9.42 4.71
C LEU A 123 30.42 10.43 5.76
N VAL A 124 30.94 11.66 5.69
CA VAL A 124 30.61 12.74 6.62
C VAL A 124 29.86 13.86 5.89
N GLY A 125 28.93 14.48 6.57
CA GLY A 125 28.14 15.58 6.01
C GLY A 125 26.88 15.84 6.83
N GLN A 126 26.18 16.92 6.53
CA GLN A 126 24.92 17.31 7.17
C GLN A 126 23.83 16.26 6.96
N SER A 127 22.77 16.31 7.78
CA SER A 127 21.57 15.49 7.53
C SER A 127 21.00 15.86 6.15
N GLY A 128 20.59 14.83 5.37
CA GLY A 128 20.08 15.04 4.02
C GLY A 128 21.16 15.14 2.92
N SER A 129 22.45 15.09 3.22
CA SER A 129 23.53 15.19 2.21
C SER A 129 23.74 13.93 1.34
N GLY A 130 22.80 12.99 1.31
CA GLY A 130 22.84 11.82 0.43
C GLY A 130 23.68 10.64 0.92
N LYS A 131 24.17 10.61 2.18
CA LYS A 131 24.99 9.50 2.71
C LYS A 131 24.28 8.15 2.65
N SER A 132 23.05 8.06 3.14
CA SER A 132 22.23 6.84 3.06
C SER A 132 21.84 6.50 1.63
N THR A 133 21.68 7.52 0.78
CA THR A 133 21.41 7.33 -0.65
C THR A 133 22.55 6.62 -1.35
N ILE A 134 23.81 6.95 -1.03
CA ILE A 134 24.98 6.25 -1.60
C ILE A 134 24.96 4.77 -1.23
N ALA A 135 24.66 4.42 0.03
CA ALA A 135 24.55 3.02 0.45
C ALA A 135 23.41 2.29 -0.30
N ASN A 136 22.24 2.93 -0.43
CA ASN A 136 21.10 2.39 -1.18
C ASN A 136 21.42 2.16 -2.66
N LEU A 137 22.20 3.06 -3.27
CA LEU A 137 22.60 2.96 -4.68
C LEU A 137 23.65 1.84 -4.88
N ILE A 138 24.57 1.63 -3.93
CA ILE A 138 25.54 0.51 -3.98
C ILE A 138 24.79 -0.83 -3.88
N CYS A 139 23.74 -0.92 -3.02
CA CYS A 139 22.87 -2.10 -2.92
C CYS A 139 21.91 -2.25 -4.12
N ARG A 140 21.95 -1.30 -5.06
CA ARG A 140 21.06 -1.23 -6.22
C ARG A 140 19.57 -1.33 -5.81
N PHE A 141 19.14 -0.55 -4.81
CA PHE A 141 17.73 -0.33 -4.53
C PHE A 141 17.12 0.68 -5.53
N TYR A 142 17.97 1.51 -6.12
CA TYR A 142 17.66 2.44 -7.21
C TYR A 142 18.78 2.37 -8.25
N ASP A 143 18.45 2.69 -9.50
CA ASP A 143 19.45 2.90 -10.54
C ASP A 143 19.85 4.37 -10.59
N VAL A 144 21.12 4.66 -10.90
CA VAL A 144 21.63 6.03 -11.03
C VAL A 144 21.09 6.70 -12.29
N ASP A 145 20.83 8.01 -12.25
CA ASP A 145 20.37 8.81 -13.37
C ASP A 145 21.51 8.98 -14.41
N SER A 146 22.71 9.25 -13.93
CA SER A 146 23.92 9.33 -14.77
C SER A 146 25.14 8.80 -14.04
N GLY A 147 26.22 8.56 -14.79
CA GLY A 147 27.42 7.95 -14.27
C GLY A 147 27.33 6.45 -14.07
N SER A 148 28.16 5.88 -13.21
CA SER A 148 28.21 4.43 -12.98
C SER A 148 28.72 4.08 -11.58
N ILE A 149 28.22 2.93 -11.09
CA ILE A 149 28.80 2.24 -9.92
C ILE A 149 29.34 0.91 -10.43
N ASN A 150 30.61 0.64 -10.16
CA ASN A 150 31.28 -0.56 -10.61
C ASN A 150 31.87 -1.32 -9.41
N ILE A 151 31.78 -2.64 -9.43
CA ILE A 151 32.42 -3.56 -8.49
C ILE A 151 33.39 -4.41 -9.29
N ASP A 152 34.67 -4.34 -8.94
CA ASP A 152 35.78 -5.03 -9.64
C ASP A 152 35.73 -4.78 -11.17
N GLY A 153 35.45 -3.52 -11.56
CA GLY A 153 35.35 -3.08 -12.96
C GLY A 153 34.04 -3.44 -13.68
N LYS A 154 33.13 -4.18 -13.03
CA LYS A 154 31.82 -4.55 -13.60
C LYS A 154 30.74 -3.59 -13.13
N ASN A 155 29.99 -3.00 -14.06
CA ASN A 155 28.86 -2.13 -13.72
C ASN A 155 27.76 -2.91 -13.00
N ILE A 156 27.29 -2.40 -11.85
CA ILE A 156 26.25 -3.07 -11.06
C ILE A 156 24.94 -3.24 -11.80
N LYS A 157 24.64 -2.42 -12.81
CA LYS A 157 23.47 -2.58 -13.67
C LYS A 157 23.49 -3.88 -14.48
N LYS A 158 24.69 -4.41 -14.75
CA LYS A 158 24.90 -5.68 -15.47
C LYS A 158 25.09 -6.89 -14.54
N LEU A 159 24.96 -6.70 -13.24
CA LEU A 159 25.03 -7.77 -12.26
C LEU A 159 23.64 -8.23 -11.85
N LYS A 160 23.46 -9.52 -11.57
CA LYS A 160 22.25 -10.03 -10.95
C LYS A 160 22.11 -9.45 -9.55
N LYS A 161 20.91 -8.90 -9.26
CA LYS A 161 20.62 -8.24 -7.97
C LYS A 161 20.84 -9.16 -6.77
N GLU A 162 20.47 -10.43 -6.92
CA GLU A 162 20.63 -11.45 -5.88
C GLU A 162 22.12 -11.62 -5.54
N SER A 163 22.96 -11.95 -6.51
CA SER A 163 24.41 -12.15 -6.30
C SER A 163 25.14 -10.91 -5.82
N LEU A 164 24.70 -9.71 -6.25
CA LEU A 164 25.22 -8.44 -5.76
C LEU A 164 24.92 -8.25 -4.26
N ARG A 165 23.68 -8.49 -3.86
CA ARG A 165 23.23 -8.26 -2.48
C ARG A 165 23.74 -9.31 -1.51
N GLU A 166 24.02 -10.53 -1.95
CA GLU A 166 24.71 -11.56 -1.15
C GLU A 166 26.12 -11.16 -0.70
N LEU A 167 26.79 -10.27 -1.45
CA LEU A 167 28.10 -9.74 -1.09
C LEU A 167 28.05 -8.56 -0.12
N ILE A 168 26.86 -8.00 0.16
CA ILE A 168 26.68 -6.76 0.92
C ILE A 168 25.92 -7.05 2.21
N GLY A 169 26.52 -6.74 3.35
CA GLY A 169 25.85 -6.67 4.62
C GLY A 169 25.46 -5.22 4.92
N LEU A 170 24.17 -4.93 5.04
CA LEU A 170 23.66 -3.61 5.43
C LEU A 170 23.13 -3.67 6.87
N VAL A 171 23.59 -2.76 7.74
CA VAL A 171 23.21 -2.66 9.16
C VAL A 171 22.57 -1.29 9.43
#